data_d58d3fdd6d2854321c88b4b4e4d69e32
#
_entry.id   d58d3fdd6d2854321c88b4b4e4d69e32
#
_cell.length_a   1.000
_cell.length_b   1.000
_cell.length_c   1.000
_cell.angle_alpha   90.00
_cell.angle_beta   90.00
_cell.angle_gamma   90.00
#
_symmetry.space_group_name_H-M   'P 1'
#
loop_
_entity.id
_entity.type
_entity.pdbx_description
1 polymer ?
#
loop_
_entity_poly.entity_id
_entity_poly.type
_entity_poly.pdbx_seq_one_letter_code
_entity_poly.pdbx_strand_id
1 'polypeptide(L)'
;MIEVNIDGFMILVGNNSSENDKLIRVSDPEDYWIHISDFPSAHAVVKPLSIGNFPLKPIKQACLMVKQKSNKCKTMQKLKFDITKIKYIEPTAISGQVIIQKILRNISI
;
A
#
# COMPACT_ATOMS: atom_id res chain seq x y z
N MET A 1 0.63 0.13 -13.76
CA MET A 1 0.13 0.67 -12.48
C MET A 1 -1.38 0.83 -12.56
N ILE A 2 -2.07 0.36 -11.54
CA ILE A 2 -3.53 0.42 -11.49
C ILE A 2 -3.94 1.66 -10.71
N GLU A 3 -4.91 2.40 -11.24
CA GLU A 3 -5.51 3.55 -10.56
C GLU A 3 -7.00 3.33 -10.43
N VAL A 4 -7.53 3.46 -9.22
CA VAL A 4 -8.97 3.30 -8.94
C VAL A 4 -9.41 4.43 -8.02
N ASN A 5 -10.62 4.94 -8.25
CA ASN A 5 -11.24 5.93 -7.37
C ASN A 5 -12.36 5.25 -6.60
N ILE A 6 -12.28 5.28 -5.27
CA ILE A 6 -13.28 4.71 -4.37
C ILE A 6 -13.78 5.82 -3.45
N ASP A 7 -15.04 6.21 -3.58
CA ASP A 7 -15.66 7.27 -2.78
C ASP A 7 -14.85 8.58 -2.80
N GLY A 8 -14.24 8.91 -3.94
CA GLY A 8 -13.40 10.08 -4.09
C GLY A 8 -11.94 9.88 -3.69
N PHE A 9 -11.60 8.76 -3.06
CA PHE A 9 -10.21 8.44 -2.71
C PHE A 9 -9.50 7.79 -3.89
N MET A 10 -8.32 8.29 -4.24
CA MET A 10 -7.49 7.68 -5.28
C MET A 10 -6.67 6.55 -4.67
N ILE A 11 -6.76 5.36 -5.27
CA ILE A 11 -5.95 4.19 -4.90
C ILE A 11 -5.04 3.85 -6.08
N LEU A 12 -3.75 3.75 -5.81
CA LEU A 12 -2.73 3.36 -6.79
C LEU A 12 -2.13 2.02 -6.37
N VAL A 13 -2.00 1.08 -7.31
CA VAL A 13 -1.38 -0.23 -7.02
C VAL A 13 -0.28 -0.50 -8.04
N GLY A 14 0.91 -0.84 -7.55
CA GLY A 14 2.03 -1.25 -8.38
C GLY A 14 1.95 -2.71 -8.77
N ASN A 15 2.24 -3.03 -10.03
CA ASN A 15 2.21 -4.40 -10.55
C ASN A 15 3.55 -5.13 -10.43
N ASN A 16 4.63 -4.40 -10.18
CA ASN A 16 5.99 -4.96 -10.11
C ASN A 16 6.90 -4.05 -9.30
N SER A 17 8.15 -4.48 -9.08
CA SER A 17 9.12 -3.74 -8.27
C SER A 17 9.37 -2.32 -8.79
N SER A 18 9.46 -2.16 -10.09
CA SER A 18 9.68 -0.84 -10.71
C SER A 18 8.51 0.10 -10.44
N GLU A 19 7.29 -0.39 -10.56
CA GLU A 19 6.09 0.40 -10.27
C GLU A 19 5.95 0.68 -8.78
N ASN A 20 6.33 -0.26 -7.92
CA ASN A 20 6.34 -0.04 -6.47
C ASN A 20 7.28 1.10 -6.09
N ASP A 21 8.46 1.15 -6.70
CA ASP A 21 9.40 2.28 -6.52
C ASP A 21 8.79 3.59 -6.99
N LYS A 22 8.13 3.57 -8.14
CA LYS A 22 7.49 4.75 -8.71
C LYS A 22 6.38 5.29 -7.80
N LEU A 23 5.60 4.40 -7.18
CA LEU A 23 4.56 4.81 -6.22
C LEU A 23 5.12 5.72 -5.13
N ILE A 24 6.27 5.35 -4.58
CA ILE A 24 6.90 6.14 -3.52
C ILE A 24 7.35 7.49 -4.03
N ARG A 25 7.93 7.53 -5.25
CA ARG A 25 8.43 8.78 -5.83
C ARG A 25 7.35 9.79 -6.18
N VAL A 26 6.16 9.30 -6.59
CA VAL A 26 5.07 10.19 -7.05
C VAL A 26 4.05 10.49 -5.96
N SER A 27 4.18 9.89 -4.79
CA SER A 27 3.22 10.05 -3.69
C SER A 27 3.67 11.15 -2.74
N ASP A 28 2.69 11.73 -2.05
CA ASP A 28 2.93 12.77 -1.06
C ASP A 28 3.26 12.13 0.31
N PRO A 29 3.99 12.84 1.18
CA PRO A 29 4.38 12.30 2.49
C PRO A 29 3.22 11.82 3.36
N GLU A 30 2.04 12.44 3.23
CA GLU A 30 0.85 12.09 4.01
C GLU A 30 -0.02 11.02 3.37
N ASP A 31 0.31 10.54 2.18
CA ASP A 31 -0.40 9.43 1.55
C ASP A 31 -0.17 8.14 2.33
N TYR A 32 -1.19 7.30 2.40
CA TYR A 32 -1.07 5.99 3.05
C TYR A 32 -0.42 4.98 2.11
N TRP A 33 0.46 4.16 2.68
CA TRP A 33 1.17 3.10 1.98
C TRP A 33 0.83 1.76 2.60
N ILE A 34 0.63 0.73 1.77
CA ILE A 34 0.10 -0.57 2.19
C ILE A 34 0.88 -1.68 1.52
N HIS A 35 1.25 -2.70 2.30
CA HIS A 35 1.76 -3.95 1.77
C HIS A 35 1.36 -5.12 2.69
N ILE A 36 1.54 -6.35 2.19
CA ILE A 36 1.32 -7.56 3.00
C ILE A 36 2.51 -7.74 3.93
N SER A 37 2.26 -7.95 5.24
CA SER A 37 3.30 -8.25 6.21
C SER A 37 3.95 -9.60 5.89
N ASP A 38 5.27 -9.69 6.03
CA ASP A 38 6.05 -10.93 5.97
C ASP A 38 6.09 -11.63 4.60
N PHE A 39 5.49 -11.07 3.56
CA PHE A 39 5.52 -11.65 2.22
C PHE A 39 5.91 -10.58 1.19
N PRO A 40 6.68 -10.96 0.14
CA PRO A 40 6.81 -10.10 -1.01
C PRO A 40 5.43 -9.86 -1.65
N SER A 41 5.08 -8.60 -1.86
CA SER A 41 3.75 -8.27 -2.37
C SER A 41 3.77 -7.03 -3.24
N ALA A 42 2.67 -6.82 -3.95
CA ALA A 42 2.38 -5.52 -4.54
C ALA A 42 2.30 -4.46 -3.43
N HIS A 43 2.53 -3.21 -3.79
CA HIS A 43 2.35 -2.08 -2.88
C HIS A 43 1.17 -1.25 -3.37
N ALA A 44 0.47 -0.61 -2.44
CA ALA A 44 -0.59 0.33 -2.79
C ALA A 44 -0.40 1.64 -2.04
N VAL A 45 -0.95 2.70 -2.64
CA VAL A 45 -1.01 4.02 -2.01
C VAL A 45 -2.45 4.48 -2.05
N VAL A 46 -2.94 5.01 -0.95
CA VAL A 46 -4.25 5.66 -0.85
C VAL A 46 -4.02 7.13 -0.54
N LYS A 47 -4.52 8.00 -1.43
CA LYS A 47 -4.43 9.44 -1.24
C LYS A 47 -5.62 9.91 -0.42
N PRO A 48 -5.42 10.49 0.78
CA PRO A 48 -6.53 10.96 1.60
C PRO A 48 -7.17 12.20 0.99
N LEU A 49 -8.49 12.36 1.19
CA LEU A 49 -9.21 13.56 0.74
C LEU A 49 -9.00 14.74 1.67
N SER A 50 -8.79 14.47 2.95
CA SER A 50 -8.58 15.50 3.96
C SER A 50 -7.72 14.97 5.09
N ILE A 51 -7.12 15.89 5.84
CA ILE A 51 -6.35 15.55 7.04
C ILE A 51 -7.34 15.17 8.15
N GLY A 52 -7.04 14.13 8.88
CA GLY A 52 -7.75 13.77 10.11
C GLY A 52 -8.15 12.32 10.17
N ASN A 53 -9.22 11.93 9.53
CA ASN A 53 -9.78 10.59 9.71
C ASN A 53 -9.06 9.54 8.87
N PHE A 54 -8.76 8.41 9.49
CA PHE A 54 -8.21 7.25 8.80
C PHE A 54 -9.26 6.71 7.82
N PRO A 55 -8.97 6.63 6.51
CA PRO A 55 -9.96 6.23 5.51
C PRO A 55 -10.07 4.70 5.43
N LEU A 56 -10.73 4.10 6.42
CA LEU A 56 -10.75 2.64 6.57
C LEU A 56 -11.29 1.90 5.36
N LYS A 57 -12.39 2.39 4.76
CA LYS A 57 -13.01 1.71 3.60
C LYS A 57 -12.08 1.67 2.38
N PRO A 58 -11.54 2.81 1.90
CA PRO A 58 -10.55 2.76 0.81
C PRO A 58 -9.31 1.96 1.16
N ILE A 59 -8.84 2.02 2.41
CA ILE A 59 -7.68 1.23 2.85
C ILE A 59 -7.97 -0.27 2.73
N LYS A 60 -9.14 -0.73 3.17
CA LYS A 60 -9.52 -2.14 3.03
C LYS A 60 -9.61 -2.56 1.56
N GLN A 61 -10.15 -1.71 0.70
CA GLN A 61 -10.19 -1.98 -0.74
C GLN A 61 -8.78 -2.09 -1.32
N ALA A 62 -7.88 -1.20 -0.91
CA ALA A 62 -6.48 -1.28 -1.32
C ALA A 62 -5.82 -2.59 -0.86
N CYS A 63 -6.09 -3.03 0.36
CA CYS A 63 -5.59 -4.32 0.86
C CYS A 63 -6.06 -5.49 -0.03
N LEU A 64 -7.33 -5.51 -0.42
CA LEU A 64 -7.86 -6.54 -1.30
C LEU A 64 -7.19 -6.50 -2.68
N MET A 65 -6.94 -5.32 -3.22
CA MET A 65 -6.24 -5.16 -4.49
C MET A 65 -4.79 -5.65 -4.41
N VAL A 66 -4.09 -5.31 -3.32
CA VAL A 66 -2.72 -5.80 -3.07
C VAL A 66 -2.71 -7.33 -3.01
N LYS A 67 -3.67 -7.93 -2.30
CA LYS A 67 -3.79 -9.38 -2.22
C LYS A 67 -3.96 -10.00 -3.62
N GLN A 68 -4.86 -9.46 -4.44
CA GLN A 68 -5.12 -9.98 -5.78
C GLN A 68 -3.91 -9.87 -6.71
N LYS A 69 -3.07 -8.86 -6.52
CA LYS A 69 -1.86 -8.66 -7.33
C LYS A 69 -0.64 -9.39 -6.78
N SER A 70 -0.75 -10.05 -5.64
CA SER A 70 0.36 -10.74 -4.98
C SER A 70 0.20 -12.24 -5.20
N ASN A 71 0.87 -12.78 -6.21
CA ASN A 71 0.65 -14.12 -6.73
C ASN A 71 0.68 -15.23 -5.66
N LYS A 72 1.57 -15.13 -4.69
CA LYS A 72 1.68 -16.15 -3.63
C LYS A 72 0.59 -16.02 -2.56
N CYS A 73 -0.07 -14.87 -2.47
CA CYS A 73 -0.98 -14.57 -1.38
C CYS A 73 -2.45 -14.53 -1.77
N LYS A 74 -2.76 -14.49 -3.07
CA LYS A 74 -4.14 -14.25 -3.52
C LYS A 74 -5.13 -15.35 -3.12
N THR A 75 -4.65 -16.56 -2.82
CA THR A 75 -5.48 -17.66 -2.34
C THR A 75 -5.44 -17.86 -0.83
N MET A 76 -4.63 -17.10 -0.12
CA MET A 76 -4.56 -17.18 1.34
C MET A 76 -5.80 -16.56 1.97
N GLN A 77 -6.32 -17.21 3.02
CA GLN A 77 -7.60 -16.78 3.59
C GLN A 77 -7.47 -15.59 4.52
N LYS A 78 -6.40 -15.51 5.28
CA LYS A 78 -6.23 -14.42 6.23
C LYS A 78 -4.81 -13.89 6.14
N LEU A 79 -4.71 -12.63 5.76
CA LEU A 79 -3.44 -11.94 5.62
C LEU A 79 -3.41 -10.71 6.50
N LYS A 80 -2.23 -10.45 7.04
CA LYS A 80 -1.95 -9.23 7.80
C LYS A 80 -1.32 -8.21 6.86
N PHE A 81 -1.82 -6.98 6.89
CA PHE A 81 -1.29 -5.87 6.10
C PHE A 81 -0.69 -4.83 7.03
N ASP A 82 0.45 -4.29 6.63
CA ASP A 82 1.06 -3.13 7.28
C ASP A 82 0.59 -1.87 6.58
N ILE A 83 0.11 -0.90 7.35
CA ILE A 83 -0.34 0.39 6.84
C ILE A 83 0.44 1.49 7.54
N THR A 84 1.05 2.35 6.76
CA THR A 84 1.77 3.51 7.27
C THR A 84 1.63 4.66 6.29
N LYS A 85 2.42 5.72 6.45
CA LYS A 85 2.45 6.83 5.51
C LYS A 85 3.75 6.84 4.73
N ILE A 86 3.74 7.41 3.54
CA ILE A 86 4.92 7.50 2.67
C ILE A 86 6.12 8.11 3.42
N LYS A 87 5.89 9.09 4.28
CA LYS A 87 6.96 9.72 5.06
C LYS A 87 7.72 8.78 5.99
N TYR A 88 7.16 7.60 6.28
CA TYR A 88 7.80 6.58 7.12
C TYR A 88 8.41 5.45 6.30
N ILE A 89 8.43 5.59 4.99
CA ILE A 89 8.98 4.59 4.08
C ILE A 89 10.27 5.13 3.47
N GLU A 90 11.30 4.30 3.44
CA GLU A 90 12.59 4.66 2.86
C GLU A 90 12.95 3.64 1.78
N PRO A 91 13.11 4.07 0.51
CA PRO A 91 13.57 3.17 -0.55
C PRO A 91 14.98 2.65 -0.26
N THR A 92 15.30 1.47 -0.78
CA THR A 92 16.64 0.90 -0.69
C THR A 92 17.28 0.86 -2.08
N ALA A 93 18.54 0.41 -2.14
CA ALA A 93 19.22 0.21 -3.42
C ALA A 93 18.61 -0.94 -4.24
N ILE A 94 17.81 -1.80 -3.61
CA ILE A 94 17.14 -2.92 -4.28
C ILE A 94 15.74 -2.49 -4.69
N SER A 95 15.43 -2.58 -5.99
CA SER A 95 14.15 -2.17 -6.54
C SER A 95 12.98 -2.90 -5.83
N GLY A 96 11.99 -2.16 -5.41
CA GLY A 96 10.80 -2.68 -4.72
C GLY A 96 10.98 -2.93 -3.23
N GLN A 97 12.21 -2.90 -2.70
CA GLN A 97 12.45 -3.03 -1.27
C GLN A 97 12.41 -1.68 -0.57
N VAL A 98 11.82 -1.69 0.63
CA VAL A 98 11.72 -0.50 1.46
C VAL A 98 12.11 -0.82 2.89
N ILE A 99 12.53 0.22 3.62
CA ILE A 99 12.66 0.19 5.07
C ILE A 99 11.46 0.91 5.64
N ILE A 100 10.71 0.26 6.52
CA ILE A 100 9.57 0.86 7.19
C ILE A 100 10.04 1.36 8.55
N GLN A 101 10.03 2.67 8.73
CA GLN A 101 10.48 3.29 9.98
C GLN A 101 9.41 3.20 11.07
N LYS A 102 8.13 3.19 10.69
CA LYS A 102 7.02 3.15 11.63
C LYS A 102 5.79 2.56 10.95
N ILE A 103 5.15 1.60 11.61
CA ILE A 103 3.86 1.06 11.17
C ILE A 103 2.77 1.73 11.98
N LEU A 104 1.78 2.33 11.31
CA LEU A 104 0.68 3.02 11.99
C LEU A 104 -0.44 2.07 12.37
N ARG A 105 -0.76 1.10 11.51
CA ARG A 105 -1.81 0.12 11.75
C ARG A 105 -1.49 -1.21 11.09
N ASN A 106 -2.07 -2.28 11.64
CA ASN A 106 -2.16 -3.57 10.97
C ASN A 106 -3.64 -3.90 10.76
N ILE A 107 -3.95 -4.43 9.59
CA ILE A 107 -5.29 -4.90 9.26
C ILE A 107 -5.16 -6.33 8.78
N SER A 108 -6.03 -7.21 9.27
CA SER A 108 -6.10 -8.61 8.81
C SER A 108 -7.37 -8.80 7.99
N ILE A 109 -7.20 -9.35 6.81
CA ILE A 109 -8.31 -9.63 5.89
C ILE A 109 -8.22 -11.05 5.34
#